data_3d5a8ffcddcf5a89bd63705722cc153c
#
_entry.id   3d5a8ffcddcf5a89bd63705722cc153c
#
_cell.length_a   1.000
_cell.length_b   1.000
_cell.length_c   1.000
_cell.angle_alpha   90.00
_cell.angle_beta   90.00
_cell.angle_gamma   90.00
#
_symmetry.space_group_name_H-M   'P 1'
#
loop_
_entity.id
_entity.type
_entity.pdbx_description
1 polymer ?
#
loop_
_entity_poly.entity_id
_entity_poly.type
_entity_poly.pdbx_seq_one_letter_code
_entity_poly.pdbx_strand_id
1 'polypeptide(L)'
;MNRAAALVLGLTLAVGAACPSKAETPVQGYEVVRAYPHDPEAFTQGLIWRDGHLVETTGRQPSVLRRVTLEDGKPVAQRTLAPIYFGEGVTELNGKLYSLTWRNGIGFVWKADDFTPLGGFTYTGEGWGLTTDGRRLIMSDGTAFLRFIDPETLAETGRVPVTADGEPVAMLNELEWIDGEVWANLWQSDHIARIDPETGVVTAFVDLKGLLPPGAIRDPADEVLNGIAWDAENKRLFVTGKRWPRLFEIRVRP
;
A
#
# COMPACT_ATOMS: atom_id res chain seq x y z
N MET A 1 -2.42 -2.11 88.69
CA MET A 1 -2.75 -1.06 87.74
C MET A 1 -2.29 -1.52 86.34
N ASN A 2 -3.18 -2.20 85.58
CA ASN A 2 -2.88 -2.71 84.23
C ASN A 2 -3.32 -1.69 83.22
N ARG A 3 -2.40 -1.26 82.35
CA ARG A 3 -2.71 -0.49 81.12
C ARG A 3 -2.67 -1.44 79.94
N ALA A 4 -3.84 -1.63 79.34
CA ALA A 4 -3.97 -2.33 78.09
C ALA A 4 -3.64 -1.36 76.93
N ALA A 5 -2.70 -1.75 76.07
CA ALA A 5 -2.41 -1.01 74.82
C ALA A 5 -3.27 -1.61 73.67
N ALA A 6 -4.08 -0.77 73.06
CA ALA A 6 -4.86 -1.14 71.87
C ALA A 6 -4.02 -0.96 70.60
N LEU A 7 -3.84 -2.03 69.83
CA LEU A 7 -3.14 -2.03 68.55
C LEU A 7 -4.20 -1.69 67.46
N VAL A 8 -4.05 -0.57 66.77
CA VAL A 8 -4.87 -0.19 65.63
C VAL A 8 -4.20 -0.71 64.37
N LEU A 9 -4.81 -1.70 63.73
CA LEU A 9 -4.37 -2.27 62.46
C LEU A 9 -4.94 -1.39 61.31
N GLY A 10 -4.09 -0.58 60.69
CA GLY A 10 -4.48 0.22 59.51
C GLY A 10 -4.50 -0.65 58.25
N LEU A 11 -5.69 -0.83 57.68
CA LEU A 11 -5.89 -1.52 56.40
C LEU A 11 -5.66 -0.53 55.26
N THR A 12 -4.49 -0.57 54.60
CA THR A 12 -4.25 0.18 53.38
C THR A 12 -4.86 -0.52 52.20
N LEU A 13 -5.95 0.00 51.63
CA LEU A 13 -6.47 -0.42 50.32
C LEU A 13 -5.54 0.11 49.22
N ALA A 14 -4.83 -0.78 48.55
CA ALA A 14 -4.12 -0.51 47.31
C ALA A 14 -5.17 -0.45 46.19
N VAL A 15 -5.50 0.74 45.69
CA VAL A 15 -6.30 0.93 44.48
C VAL A 15 -5.35 0.65 43.30
N GLY A 16 -5.44 -0.53 42.76
CA GLY A 16 -4.75 -0.88 41.50
C GLY A 16 -5.39 -0.07 40.35
N ALA A 17 -4.65 0.89 39.80
CA ALA A 17 -5.04 1.53 38.57
C ALA A 17 -4.95 0.47 37.45
N ALA A 18 -6.09 0.00 36.95
CA ALA A 18 -6.14 -0.79 35.74
C ALA A 18 -5.67 0.12 34.58
N CYS A 19 -4.53 -0.20 33.96
CA CYS A 19 -4.18 0.40 32.69
C CYS A 19 -5.30 0.05 31.70
N PRO A 20 -5.87 1.04 30.97
CA PRO A 20 -6.82 0.72 29.91
C PRO A 20 -6.11 -0.20 28.90
N SER A 21 -6.69 -1.36 28.63
CA SER A 21 -6.23 -2.20 27.55
C SER A 21 -6.34 -1.40 26.26
N LYS A 22 -5.22 -1.22 25.55
CA LYS A 22 -5.23 -0.60 24.24
C LYS A 22 -6.09 -1.50 23.36
N ALA A 23 -7.11 -0.92 22.72
CA ALA A 23 -7.96 -1.69 21.79
C ALA A 23 -7.07 -2.22 20.66
N GLU A 24 -7.22 -3.50 20.32
CA GLU A 24 -6.51 -4.11 19.19
C GLU A 24 -6.87 -3.41 17.88
N THR A 25 -5.92 -3.34 16.95
CA THR A 25 -6.15 -2.78 15.62
C THR A 25 -7.25 -3.56 14.89
N PRO A 26 -8.34 -2.92 14.45
CA PRO A 26 -9.48 -3.60 13.83
C PRO A 26 -9.08 -4.35 12.56
N VAL A 27 -9.70 -5.52 12.34
CA VAL A 27 -9.60 -6.26 11.07
C VAL A 27 -10.96 -6.22 10.40
N GLN A 28 -11.00 -5.66 9.20
CA GLN A 28 -12.19 -5.47 8.39
C GLN A 28 -12.26 -6.52 7.29
N GLY A 29 -13.48 -6.94 6.95
CA GLY A 29 -13.71 -7.82 5.82
C GLY A 29 -13.99 -7.08 4.52
N TYR A 30 -14.38 -7.83 3.50
CA TYR A 30 -14.72 -7.26 2.19
C TYR A 30 -15.95 -7.91 1.59
N GLU A 31 -16.48 -7.25 0.56
CA GLU A 31 -17.49 -7.77 -0.36
C GLU A 31 -17.01 -7.53 -1.78
N VAL A 32 -17.06 -8.55 -2.63
CA VAL A 32 -16.80 -8.41 -4.05
C VAL A 32 -18.03 -7.79 -4.71
N VAL A 33 -17.84 -6.59 -5.29
CA VAL A 33 -18.88 -5.91 -6.09
C VAL A 33 -18.87 -6.46 -7.50
N ARG A 34 -17.66 -6.59 -8.11
CA ARG A 34 -17.48 -7.10 -9.46
C ARG A 34 -16.06 -7.61 -9.67
N ALA A 35 -15.90 -8.57 -10.55
CA ALA A 35 -14.60 -9.03 -11.02
C ALA A 35 -14.43 -8.69 -12.50
N TYR A 36 -13.24 -8.22 -12.86
CA TYR A 36 -12.84 -7.84 -14.21
C TYR A 36 -11.71 -8.74 -14.71
N PRO A 37 -11.53 -8.90 -16.03
CA PRO A 37 -10.34 -9.53 -16.57
C PRO A 37 -9.08 -8.75 -16.17
N HIS A 38 -8.01 -9.48 -15.86
CA HIS A 38 -6.68 -8.92 -15.67
C HIS A 38 -5.67 -9.83 -16.37
N ASP A 39 -4.57 -9.24 -16.83
CA ASP A 39 -3.54 -9.95 -17.59
C ASP A 39 -2.72 -10.89 -16.68
N PRO A 40 -2.84 -12.22 -16.84
CA PRO A 40 -2.12 -13.18 -15.99
C PRO A 40 -0.60 -13.20 -16.21
N GLU A 41 -0.08 -12.45 -17.17
CA GLU A 41 1.35 -12.26 -17.35
C GLU A 41 1.86 -10.96 -16.66
N ALA A 42 0.94 -10.10 -16.19
CA ALA A 42 1.29 -8.88 -15.49
C ALA A 42 1.78 -9.15 -14.07
N PHE A 43 3.05 -8.95 -13.83
CA PHE A 43 3.62 -8.97 -12.49
C PHE A 43 3.44 -7.59 -11.85
N THR A 44 2.21 -7.30 -11.40
CA THR A 44 1.77 -5.98 -10.92
C THR A 44 2.59 -5.51 -9.74
N GLN A 45 3.16 -4.29 -9.84
CA GLN A 45 3.97 -3.67 -8.82
C GLN A 45 3.47 -2.29 -8.41
N GLY A 46 2.73 -1.61 -9.26
CA GLY A 46 2.05 -0.37 -8.95
C GLY A 46 0.76 -0.28 -9.75
N LEU A 47 -0.29 0.26 -9.16
CA LEU A 47 -1.61 0.37 -9.77
C LEU A 47 -2.27 1.66 -9.30
N ILE A 48 -2.82 2.45 -10.21
CA ILE A 48 -3.67 3.61 -9.88
C ILE A 48 -4.86 3.70 -10.82
N TRP A 49 -5.90 4.38 -10.39
CA TRP A 49 -7.03 4.77 -11.24
C TRP A 49 -6.81 6.18 -11.80
N ARG A 50 -6.93 6.35 -13.12
CA ARG A 50 -6.79 7.65 -13.80
C ARG A 50 -7.68 7.74 -15.04
N ASP A 51 -8.56 8.75 -15.09
CA ASP A 51 -9.37 9.09 -16.26
C ASP A 51 -10.09 7.88 -16.89
N GLY A 52 -10.77 7.07 -16.07
CA GLY A 52 -11.52 5.92 -16.54
C GLY A 52 -10.68 4.68 -16.88
N HIS A 53 -9.38 4.69 -16.59
CA HIS A 53 -8.45 3.60 -16.85
C HIS A 53 -7.62 3.25 -15.63
N LEU A 54 -7.06 2.05 -15.63
CA LEU A 54 -5.97 1.70 -14.74
C LEU A 54 -4.64 2.12 -15.38
N VAL A 55 -3.73 2.69 -14.58
CA VAL A 55 -2.32 2.84 -14.93
C VAL A 55 -1.54 1.86 -14.07
N GLU A 56 -0.76 1.01 -14.70
CA GLU A 56 -0.09 -0.10 -14.05
C GLU A 56 1.39 -0.13 -14.42
N THR A 57 2.23 -0.40 -13.43
CA THR A 57 3.61 -0.81 -13.63
C THR A 57 3.78 -2.28 -13.32
N THR A 58 4.60 -2.97 -14.10
CA THR A 58 4.92 -4.38 -13.88
C THR A 58 6.40 -4.56 -13.61
N GLY A 59 6.70 -5.47 -12.67
CA GLY A 59 8.02 -6.04 -12.49
C GLY A 59 8.28 -7.18 -13.48
N ARG A 60 9.44 -7.84 -13.37
CA ARG A 60 9.94 -8.86 -14.28
C ARG A 60 10.13 -8.34 -15.71
N GLN A 61 10.79 -9.13 -16.56
CA GLN A 61 11.10 -8.69 -17.91
C GLN A 61 10.06 -9.23 -18.92
N PRO A 62 9.57 -8.36 -19.82
CA PRO A 62 9.80 -6.91 -19.88
C PRO A 62 8.99 -6.16 -18.85
N SER A 63 9.65 -5.27 -18.05
CA SER A 63 8.94 -4.33 -17.18
C SER A 63 8.30 -3.24 -18.02
N VAL A 64 7.06 -2.91 -17.71
CA VAL A 64 6.27 -1.92 -18.47
C VAL A 64 5.53 -0.94 -17.56
N LEU A 65 5.34 0.27 -18.06
CA LEU A 65 4.32 1.22 -17.61
C LEU A 65 3.22 1.21 -18.66
N ARG A 66 1.97 0.96 -18.26
CA ARG A 66 0.85 0.79 -19.20
C ARG A 66 -0.45 1.41 -18.70
N ARG A 67 -1.30 1.82 -19.63
CA ARG A 67 -2.70 2.19 -19.40
C ARG A 67 -3.59 1.07 -19.89
N VAL A 68 -4.50 0.62 -19.03
CA VAL A 68 -5.30 -0.58 -19.25
C VAL A 68 -6.79 -0.24 -19.13
N THR A 69 -7.60 -0.76 -20.04
CA THR A 69 -9.06 -0.69 -19.95
C THR A 69 -9.57 -1.62 -18.85
N LEU A 70 -10.54 -1.15 -18.07
CA LEU A 70 -11.11 -1.90 -16.95
C LEU A 70 -11.90 -3.14 -17.46
N GLU A 71 -12.65 -3.00 -18.54
CA GLU A 71 -13.62 -4.00 -19.01
C GLU A 71 -12.98 -5.28 -19.55
N ASP A 72 -11.82 -5.17 -20.20
CA ASP A 72 -11.19 -6.32 -20.86
C ASP A 72 -9.72 -6.54 -20.46
N GLY A 73 -9.17 -5.70 -19.58
CA GLY A 73 -7.81 -5.83 -19.08
C GLY A 73 -6.72 -5.57 -20.13
N LYS A 74 -7.06 -4.94 -21.28
CA LYS A 74 -6.11 -4.76 -22.38
C LYS A 74 -5.39 -3.43 -22.31
N PRO A 75 -4.08 -3.39 -22.63
CA PRO A 75 -3.34 -2.14 -22.71
C PRO A 75 -3.77 -1.32 -23.93
N VAL A 76 -4.08 -0.04 -23.72
CA VAL A 76 -4.35 0.97 -24.77
C VAL A 76 -3.13 1.86 -25.01
N ALA A 77 -2.21 1.92 -24.08
CA ALA A 77 -0.91 2.57 -24.20
C ALA A 77 0.11 1.83 -23.33
N GLN A 78 1.35 1.76 -23.80
CA GLN A 78 2.41 1.06 -23.06
C GLN A 78 3.77 1.65 -23.37
N ARG A 79 4.64 1.65 -22.36
CA ARG A 79 6.06 1.94 -22.47
C ARG A 79 6.87 0.88 -21.76
N THR A 80 7.83 0.30 -22.48
CA THR A 80 8.76 -0.69 -21.91
C THR A 80 9.95 0.02 -21.27
N LEU A 81 10.33 -0.40 -20.08
CA LEU A 81 11.55 0.03 -19.40
C LEU A 81 12.77 -0.69 -20.00
N ALA A 82 13.95 -0.07 -19.86
CA ALA A 82 15.18 -0.76 -20.23
C ALA A 82 15.38 -2.05 -19.43
N PRO A 83 15.95 -3.13 -20.00
CA PRO A 83 16.02 -4.46 -19.38
C PRO A 83 16.75 -4.53 -18.04
N ILE A 84 17.55 -3.52 -17.69
CA ILE A 84 18.25 -3.45 -16.39
C ILE A 84 17.31 -3.03 -15.25
N TYR A 85 16.11 -2.53 -15.55
CA TYR A 85 15.17 -2.04 -14.55
C TYR A 85 14.06 -3.06 -14.29
N PHE A 86 13.78 -3.25 -13.03
CA PHE A 86 12.59 -3.93 -12.56
C PHE A 86 11.63 -2.85 -12.08
N GLY A 87 10.51 -2.64 -12.78
CA GLY A 87 9.52 -1.61 -12.47
C GLY A 87 8.79 -1.92 -11.16
N GLU A 88 8.50 -0.88 -10.40
CA GLU A 88 7.86 -0.93 -9.09
C GLU A 88 6.71 0.08 -9.01
N GLY A 89 6.37 0.59 -7.84
CA GLY A 89 5.26 1.48 -7.58
C GLY A 89 5.13 2.66 -8.54
N VAL A 90 3.91 3.12 -8.77
CA VAL A 90 3.58 4.27 -9.61
C VAL A 90 2.51 5.13 -8.95
N THR A 91 2.62 6.45 -9.13
CA THR A 91 1.56 7.40 -8.75
C THR A 91 1.49 8.58 -9.70
N GLU A 92 0.39 9.33 -9.64
CA GLU A 92 0.19 10.54 -10.46
C GLU A 92 0.08 11.77 -9.56
N LEU A 93 0.83 12.81 -9.91
CA LEU A 93 0.73 14.11 -9.25
C LEU A 93 0.93 15.23 -10.27
N ASN A 94 -0.04 16.15 -10.37
CA ASN A 94 0.02 17.33 -11.20
C ASN A 94 0.34 17.04 -12.69
N GLY A 95 -0.31 16.02 -13.27
CA GLY A 95 -0.15 15.65 -14.69
C GLY A 95 1.16 14.90 -15.00
N LYS A 96 1.89 14.48 -13.96
CA LYS A 96 3.10 13.65 -14.08
C LYS A 96 2.90 12.32 -13.39
N LEU A 97 3.37 11.26 -14.02
CA LEU A 97 3.54 9.97 -13.34
C LEU A 97 4.95 9.89 -12.78
N TYR A 98 5.04 9.34 -11.58
CA TYR A 98 6.28 8.99 -10.92
C TYR A 98 6.29 7.47 -10.76
N SER A 99 7.38 6.81 -11.13
CA SER A 99 7.52 5.36 -10.96
C SER A 99 8.87 4.99 -10.40
N LEU A 100 8.91 3.89 -9.66
CA LEU A 100 10.11 3.39 -8.99
C LEU A 100 10.73 2.21 -9.73
N THR A 101 11.94 1.85 -9.34
CA THR A 101 12.61 0.59 -9.68
C THR A 101 13.04 -0.13 -8.40
N TRP A 102 13.05 -1.46 -8.41
CA TRP A 102 13.33 -2.25 -7.21
C TRP A 102 14.68 -1.92 -6.55
N ARG A 103 15.81 -2.27 -7.19
CA ARG A 103 17.15 -2.20 -6.58
C ARG A 103 18.09 -1.21 -7.24
N ASN A 104 17.63 -0.52 -8.26
CA ASN A 104 18.47 0.41 -8.98
C ASN A 104 18.60 1.78 -8.28
N GLY A 105 17.72 2.07 -7.28
CA GLY A 105 17.69 3.38 -6.61
C GLY A 105 17.34 4.52 -7.56
N ILE A 106 16.59 4.21 -8.64
CA ILE A 106 16.19 5.15 -9.68
C ILE A 106 14.67 5.20 -9.78
N GLY A 107 14.10 6.39 -9.76
CA GLY A 107 12.73 6.67 -10.14
C GLY A 107 12.67 7.43 -11.46
N PHE A 108 11.57 7.29 -12.17
CA PHE A 108 11.29 7.99 -13.42
C PHE A 108 10.14 8.95 -13.27
N VAL A 109 10.19 10.02 -14.04
CA VAL A 109 9.10 11.00 -14.18
C VAL A 109 8.63 11.00 -15.63
N TRP A 110 7.32 10.83 -15.83
CA TRP A 110 6.71 10.74 -17.14
C TRP A 110 5.59 11.76 -17.27
N LYS A 111 5.29 12.17 -18.48
CA LYS A 111 4.04 12.85 -18.77
C LYS A 111 2.88 11.86 -18.65
N ALA A 112 1.84 12.19 -17.87
CA ALA A 112 0.79 11.24 -17.54
C ALA A 112 -0.07 10.84 -18.75
N ASP A 113 -0.17 11.67 -19.79
CA ASP A 113 -1.06 11.43 -20.92
C ASP A 113 -0.49 10.42 -21.94
N ASP A 114 0.82 10.41 -22.17
CA ASP A 114 1.44 9.66 -23.25
C ASP A 114 2.72 8.92 -22.86
N PHE A 115 3.06 8.94 -21.55
CA PHE A 115 4.27 8.32 -20.99
C PHE A 115 5.58 8.82 -21.60
N THR A 116 5.59 10.07 -22.12
CA THR A 116 6.82 10.73 -22.55
C THR A 116 7.73 10.94 -21.33
N PRO A 117 9.01 10.50 -21.36
CA PRO A 117 9.92 10.71 -20.24
C PRO A 117 10.23 12.18 -20.04
N LEU A 118 10.11 12.65 -18.80
CA LEU A 118 10.41 14.03 -18.39
C LEU A 118 11.71 14.11 -17.60
N GLY A 119 12.18 12.98 -17.03
CA GLY A 119 13.38 12.91 -16.23
C GLY A 119 13.39 11.72 -15.29
N GLY A 120 14.21 11.79 -14.26
CA GLY A 120 14.28 10.79 -13.21
C GLY A 120 14.90 11.35 -11.95
N PHE A 121 14.89 10.56 -10.90
CA PHE A 121 15.44 10.89 -9.60
C PHE A 121 16.10 9.66 -8.99
N THR A 122 16.85 9.88 -7.91
CA THR A 122 17.52 8.80 -7.19
C THR A 122 17.07 8.74 -5.75
N TYR A 123 17.07 7.54 -5.19
CA TYR A 123 16.82 7.30 -3.77
C TYR A 123 17.73 6.19 -3.26
N THR A 124 17.90 6.10 -1.95
CA THR A 124 18.73 5.07 -1.32
C THR A 124 17.88 3.84 -1.01
N GLY A 125 18.49 2.65 -1.13
CA GLY A 125 17.80 1.39 -0.83
C GLY A 125 16.92 0.88 -1.97
N GLU A 126 15.94 0.10 -1.63
CA GLU A 126 14.95 -0.45 -2.56
C GLU A 126 13.76 0.53 -2.71
N GLY A 127 13.04 0.44 -3.83
CA GLY A 127 11.75 1.10 -4.04
C GLY A 127 10.69 0.06 -4.29
N TRP A 128 9.55 0.12 -3.56
CA TRP A 128 8.47 -0.81 -3.68
C TRP A 128 7.17 -0.10 -4.10
N GLY A 129 6.36 0.39 -3.17
CA GLY A 129 5.14 1.12 -3.48
C GLY A 129 5.33 2.63 -3.56
N LEU A 130 4.42 3.31 -4.25
CA LEU A 130 4.43 4.76 -4.38
C LEU A 130 3.00 5.30 -4.49
N THR A 131 2.66 6.27 -3.65
CA THR A 131 1.41 7.02 -3.73
C THR A 131 1.63 8.51 -3.44
N THR A 132 0.56 9.30 -3.39
CA THR A 132 0.63 10.75 -3.09
C THR A 132 -0.58 11.22 -2.29
N ASP A 133 -0.35 12.12 -1.34
CA ASP A 133 -1.41 12.86 -0.63
C ASP A 133 -1.82 14.16 -1.37
N GLY A 134 -1.39 14.33 -2.64
CA GLY A 134 -1.60 15.54 -3.43
C GLY A 134 -0.59 16.65 -3.15
N ARG A 135 0.32 16.48 -2.20
CA ARG A 135 1.37 17.47 -1.83
C ARG A 135 2.77 16.89 -1.89
N ARG A 136 2.94 15.65 -1.46
CA ARG A 136 4.21 14.93 -1.43
C ARG A 136 4.02 13.53 -2.00
N LEU A 137 5.09 12.92 -2.46
CA LEU A 137 5.10 11.50 -2.79
C LEU A 137 5.36 10.70 -1.50
N ILE A 138 4.72 9.55 -1.38
CA ILE A 138 4.84 8.63 -0.25
C ILE A 138 5.30 7.29 -0.79
N MET A 139 6.43 6.81 -0.32
CA MET A 139 7.12 5.63 -0.82
C MET A 139 7.26 4.57 0.26
N SER A 140 7.12 3.31 -0.10
CA SER A 140 7.51 2.14 0.70
C SER A 140 8.78 1.49 0.13
N ASP A 141 9.47 0.70 0.95
CA ASP A 141 10.69 -0.01 0.59
C ASP A 141 10.80 -1.39 1.26
N GLY A 142 9.66 -1.95 1.68
CA GLY A 142 9.58 -3.24 2.39
C GLY A 142 9.91 -3.15 3.87
N THR A 143 10.43 -2.03 4.36
CA THR A 143 10.63 -1.79 5.80
C THR A 143 9.33 -1.37 6.49
N ALA A 144 9.38 -1.14 7.79
CA ALA A 144 8.26 -0.60 8.56
C ALA A 144 8.25 0.94 8.55
N PHE A 145 8.56 1.57 7.40
CA PHE A 145 8.55 3.01 7.26
C PHE A 145 7.83 3.43 5.98
N LEU A 146 7.06 4.52 6.07
CA LEU A 146 6.67 5.33 4.92
C LEU A 146 7.69 6.47 4.78
N ARG A 147 8.18 6.69 3.57
CA ARG A 147 9.17 7.73 3.22
C ARG A 147 8.50 8.83 2.43
N PHE A 148 8.77 10.07 2.78
CA PHE A 148 8.19 11.25 2.13
C PHE A 148 9.19 11.89 1.18
N ILE A 149 8.76 12.17 -0.04
CA ILE A 149 9.58 12.76 -1.09
C ILE A 149 8.89 14.04 -1.57
N ASP A 150 9.65 15.12 -1.61
CA ASP A 150 9.21 16.39 -2.18
C ASP A 150 9.11 16.28 -3.71
N PRO A 151 7.96 16.56 -4.34
CA PRO A 151 7.78 16.35 -5.78
C PRO A 151 8.50 17.35 -6.66
N GLU A 152 8.98 18.48 -6.13
CA GLU A 152 9.72 19.50 -6.89
C GLU A 152 11.20 19.22 -6.88
N THR A 153 11.77 18.92 -5.70
CA THR A 153 13.20 18.63 -5.54
C THR A 153 13.54 17.17 -5.72
N LEU A 154 12.54 16.28 -5.62
CA LEU A 154 12.66 14.82 -5.66
C LEU A 154 13.58 14.26 -4.55
N ALA A 155 13.76 15.04 -3.49
CA ALA A 155 14.52 14.66 -2.31
C ALA A 155 13.62 14.07 -1.23
N GLU A 156 14.13 13.08 -0.49
CA GLU A 156 13.46 12.57 0.70
C GLU A 156 13.49 13.65 1.80
N THR A 157 12.31 13.96 2.35
CA THR A 157 12.13 15.00 3.38
C THR A 157 11.89 14.45 4.78
N GLY A 158 11.59 13.14 4.88
CA GLY A 158 11.34 12.50 6.17
C GLY A 158 10.77 11.10 6.04
N ARG A 159 10.54 10.48 7.19
CA ARG A 159 9.95 9.13 7.33
C ARG A 159 9.06 9.07 8.54
N VAL A 160 8.06 8.20 8.50
CA VAL A 160 7.25 7.84 9.67
C VAL A 160 7.31 6.32 9.89
N PRO A 161 7.56 5.84 11.12
CA PRO A 161 7.49 4.42 11.43
C PRO A 161 6.05 3.95 11.43
N VAL A 162 5.76 2.81 10.79
CA VAL A 162 4.43 2.21 10.74
C VAL A 162 4.29 1.17 11.83
N THR A 163 3.24 1.30 12.65
CA THR A 163 2.99 0.42 13.79
C THR A 163 1.52 0.03 13.91
N ALA A 164 1.26 -1.19 14.37
CA ALA A 164 -0.04 -1.67 14.83
C ALA A 164 0.12 -2.17 16.27
N ASP A 165 -0.76 -1.77 17.18
CA ASP A 165 -0.73 -2.15 18.60
C ASP A 165 0.61 -1.86 19.31
N GLY A 166 1.41 -0.96 18.73
CA GLY A 166 2.74 -0.59 19.22
C GLY A 166 3.89 -1.37 18.59
N GLU A 167 3.60 -2.39 17.78
CA GLU A 167 4.60 -3.21 17.10
C GLU A 167 4.81 -2.73 15.65
N PRO A 168 6.05 -2.80 15.12
CA PRO A 168 6.34 -2.41 13.74
C PRO A 168 5.62 -3.27 12.71
N VAL A 169 5.05 -2.65 11.68
CA VAL A 169 4.44 -3.33 10.53
C VAL A 169 5.36 -3.16 9.32
N ALA A 170 6.11 -4.21 9.02
CA ALA A 170 7.01 -4.26 7.86
C ALA A 170 6.35 -4.90 6.64
N MET A 171 7.14 -5.05 5.56
CA MET A 171 6.71 -5.60 4.27
C MET A 171 5.68 -4.71 3.57
N LEU A 172 5.70 -3.40 3.86
CA LEU A 172 4.88 -2.43 3.15
C LEU A 172 5.26 -2.44 1.66
N ASN A 173 4.28 -2.72 0.81
CA ASN A 173 4.51 -2.89 -0.63
C ASN A 173 3.73 -1.85 -1.42
N GLU A 174 2.90 -2.26 -2.36
CA GLU A 174 2.12 -1.35 -3.18
C GLU A 174 1.24 -0.45 -2.31
N LEU A 175 1.13 0.83 -2.68
CA LEU A 175 0.50 1.90 -1.90
C LEU A 175 -0.56 2.63 -2.70
N GLU A 176 -1.68 2.96 -2.03
CA GLU A 176 -2.71 3.85 -2.55
C GLU A 176 -3.17 4.86 -1.51
N TRP A 177 -3.51 6.07 -1.96
CA TRP A 177 -4.08 7.12 -1.13
C TRP A 177 -5.60 7.10 -1.18
N ILE A 178 -6.25 6.84 -0.05
CA ILE A 178 -7.71 6.75 0.04
C ILE A 178 -8.22 7.55 1.22
N ASP A 179 -9.00 8.60 0.95
CA ASP A 179 -9.74 9.39 1.92
C ASP A 179 -8.92 9.82 3.17
N GLY A 180 -7.66 10.20 2.97
CA GLY A 180 -6.79 10.71 4.04
C GLY A 180 -5.85 9.67 4.66
N GLU A 181 -5.90 8.43 4.23
CA GLU A 181 -5.04 7.35 4.69
C GLU A 181 -4.19 6.77 3.56
N VAL A 182 -3.03 6.23 3.91
CA VAL A 182 -2.24 5.36 3.02
C VAL A 182 -2.71 3.92 3.21
N TRP A 183 -3.12 3.30 2.12
CA TRP A 183 -3.43 1.87 2.09
C TRP A 183 -2.24 1.14 1.50
N ALA A 184 -1.74 0.12 2.18
CA ALA A 184 -0.53 -0.59 1.82
C ALA A 184 -0.80 -2.10 1.72
N ASN A 185 -0.48 -2.71 0.59
CA ASN A 185 -0.34 -4.16 0.55
C ASN A 185 0.78 -4.60 1.48
N LEU A 186 0.58 -5.68 2.23
CA LEU A 186 1.64 -6.33 3.00
C LEU A 186 2.16 -7.52 2.19
N TRP A 187 3.41 -7.47 1.75
CA TRP A 187 3.98 -8.53 0.91
C TRP A 187 3.93 -9.91 1.59
N GLN A 188 3.52 -10.92 0.83
CA GLN A 188 3.25 -12.30 1.29
C GLN A 188 2.11 -12.40 2.33
N SER A 189 1.18 -11.46 2.30
CA SER A 189 -0.01 -11.47 3.14
C SER A 189 -1.26 -11.18 2.30
N ASP A 190 -2.41 -11.65 2.77
CA ASP A 190 -3.71 -11.28 2.20
C ASP A 190 -4.28 -9.99 2.81
N HIS A 191 -3.47 -9.24 3.57
CA HIS A 191 -3.91 -8.02 4.24
C HIS A 191 -3.45 -6.75 3.52
N ILE A 192 -4.31 -5.74 3.60
CA ILE A 192 -3.99 -4.35 3.32
C ILE A 192 -3.99 -3.62 4.66
N ALA A 193 -2.93 -2.88 4.98
CA ALA A 193 -2.88 -1.98 6.13
C ALA A 193 -3.42 -0.60 5.74
N ARG A 194 -4.32 -0.05 6.54
CA ARG A 194 -4.77 1.34 6.46
C ARG A 194 -3.94 2.14 7.46
N ILE A 195 -3.25 3.17 7.02
CA ILE A 195 -2.21 3.83 7.79
C ILE A 195 -2.50 5.34 7.83
N ASP A 196 -2.55 5.91 9.02
CA ASP A 196 -2.50 7.36 9.21
C ASP A 196 -1.09 7.85 8.82
N PRO A 197 -0.92 8.67 7.78
CA PRO A 197 0.39 9.07 7.28
C PRO A 197 1.14 10.04 8.19
N GLU A 198 0.46 10.70 9.11
CA GLU A 198 1.10 11.66 10.03
C GLU A 198 1.68 10.97 11.27
N THR A 199 1.03 9.91 11.72
CA THR A 199 1.45 9.18 12.93
C THR A 199 2.11 7.84 12.62
N GLY A 200 1.87 7.27 11.43
CA GLY A 200 2.27 5.92 11.05
C GLY A 200 1.46 4.81 11.74
N VAL A 201 0.41 5.16 12.48
CA VAL A 201 -0.43 4.16 13.16
C VAL A 201 -1.34 3.49 12.14
N VAL A 202 -1.37 2.15 12.15
CA VAL A 202 -2.35 1.37 11.40
C VAL A 202 -3.71 1.54 12.08
N THR A 203 -4.67 2.09 11.34
CA THR A 203 -6.04 2.35 11.81
C THR A 203 -6.93 1.13 11.68
N ALA A 204 -6.66 0.27 10.68
CA ALA A 204 -7.30 -1.01 10.47
C ALA A 204 -6.49 -1.87 9.48
N PHE A 205 -6.72 -3.18 9.51
CA PHE A 205 -6.37 -4.09 8.42
C PHE A 205 -7.61 -4.46 7.63
N VAL A 206 -7.46 -4.68 6.31
CA VAL A 206 -8.48 -5.31 5.47
C VAL A 206 -7.99 -6.71 5.13
N ASP A 207 -8.70 -7.74 5.59
CA ASP A 207 -8.39 -9.15 5.30
C ASP A 207 -9.07 -9.56 3.98
N LEU A 208 -8.28 -9.78 2.94
CA LEU A 208 -8.71 -10.22 1.61
C LEU A 208 -8.52 -11.73 1.38
N LYS A 209 -8.32 -12.48 2.45
CA LYS A 209 -8.18 -13.94 2.39
C LYS A 209 -9.35 -14.57 1.63
N GLY A 210 -9.03 -15.41 0.65
CA GLY A 210 -10.02 -16.10 -0.17
C GLY A 210 -10.60 -15.27 -1.31
N LEU A 211 -10.12 -14.03 -1.54
CA LEU A 211 -10.53 -13.21 -2.68
C LEU A 211 -10.27 -13.91 -4.01
N LEU A 212 -9.08 -14.49 -4.15
CA LEU A 212 -8.73 -15.29 -5.31
C LEU A 212 -9.03 -16.78 -5.04
N PRO A 213 -9.80 -17.46 -5.91
CA PRO A 213 -10.09 -18.89 -5.75
C PRO A 213 -8.82 -19.74 -5.73
N PRO A 214 -8.79 -20.84 -4.94
CA PRO A 214 -7.67 -21.78 -4.97
C PRO A 214 -7.37 -22.31 -6.39
N GLY A 215 -6.09 -22.39 -6.74
CA GLY A 215 -5.63 -22.88 -8.04
C GLY A 215 -5.71 -21.84 -9.17
N ALA A 216 -6.11 -20.61 -8.91
CA ALA A 216 -6.14 -19.54 -9.91
C ALA A 216 -4.75 -19.00 -10.29
N ILE A 217 -3.74 -19.25 -9.46
CA ILE A 217 -2.34 -18.85 -9.64
C ILE A 217 -1.44 -20.08 -9.66
N ARG A 218 -0.24 -19.93 -10.24
CA ARG A 218 0.73 -21.04 -10.42
C ARG A 218 1.72 -21.13 -9.26
N ASP A 219 2.16 -19.96 -8.76
CA ASP A 219 3.13 -19.84 -7.69
C ASP A 219 2.61 -18.93 -6.55
N PRO A 220 1.93 -19.49 -5.55
CA PRO A 220 1.38 -18.73 -4.44
C PRO A 220 2.41 -17.95 -3.60
N ALA A 221 3.69 -18.31 -3.67
CA ALA A 221 4.75 -17.61 -2.93
C ALA A 221 5.18 -16.31 -3.63
N ASP A 222 4.97 -16.20 -4.94
CA ASP A 222 5.41 -15.07 -5.77
C ASP A 222 4.23 -14.28 -6.35
N GLU A 223 3.14 -14.97 -6.69
CA GLU A 223 1.92 -14.39 -7.30
C GLU A 223 0.94 -13.91 -6.21
N VAL A 224 1.44 -13.06 -5.33
CA VAL A 224 0.72 -12.55 -4.14
C VAL A 224 -0.20 -11.38 -4.47
N LEU A 225 -1.12 -11.06 -3.54
CA LEU A 225 -1.91 -9.83 -3.54
C LEU A 225 -0.96 -8.62 -3.67
N ASN A 226 -1.17 -7.79 -4.69
CA ASN A 226 -0.43 -6.54 -4.90
C ASN A 226 -1.10 -5.67 -5.96
N GLY A 227 -1.44 -4.46 -5.62
CA GLY A 227 -2.12 -3.49 -6.48
C GLY A 227 -3.44 -3.05 -5.90
N ILE A 228 -3.54 -1.77 -5.57
CA ILE A 228 -4.73 -1.08 -5.06
C ILE A 228 -4.95 0.13 -5.97
N ALA A 229 -6.18 0.35 -6.43
CA ALA A 229 -6.51 1.56 -7.17
C ALA A 229 -7.83 2.15 -6.66
N TRP A 230 -7.87 3.47 -6.50
CA TRP A 230 -9.01 4.19 -5.99
C TRP A 230 -9.61 5.16 -7.00
N ASP A 231 -10.84 4.90 -7.42
CA ASP A 231 -11.65 5.85 -8.18
C ASP A 231 -12.38 6.76 -7.17
N ALA A 232 -11.76 7.88 -6.86
CA ALA A 232 -12.27 8.83 -5.87
C ALA A 232 -13.60 9.49 -6.27
N GLU A 233 -13.84 9.65 -7.57
CA GLU A 233 -15.07 10.25 -8.09
C GLU A 233 -16.28 9.34 -7.86
N ASN A 234 -16.14 8.05 -8.17
CA ASN A 234 -17.23 7.07 -8.07
C ASN A 234 -17.16 6.20 -6.80
N LYS A 235 -16.17 6.44 -5.92
CA LYS A 235 -15.94 5.70 -4.67
C LYS A 235 -15.80 4.19 -4.92
N ARG A 236 -14.96 3.83 -5.90
CA ARG A 236 -14.72 2.45 -6.29
C ARG A 236 -13.30 2.03 -5.91
N LEU A 237 -13.20 0.94 -5.20
CA LEU A 237 -11.93 0.36 -4.78
C LEU A 237 -11.63 -0.89 -5.59
N PHE A 238 -10.47 -0.92 -6.23
CA PHE A 238 -9.99 -2.04 -7.02
C PHE A 238 -8.76 -2.66 -6.37
N VAL A 239 -8.69 -3.99 -6.40
CA VAL A 239 -7.54 -4.75 -5.94
C VAL A 239 -7.21 -5.89 -6.89
N THR A 240 -5.94 -6.21 -7.02
CA THR A 240 -5.44 -7.33 -7.82
C THR A 240 -4.20 -7.94 -7.18
N GLY A 241 -3.47 -8.77 -7.93
CA GLY A 241 -2.21 -9.35 -7.50
C GLY A 241 -1.27 -9.63 -8.66
N LYS A 242 -0.04 -9.98 -8.33
CA LYS A 242 1.01 -10.35 -9.28
C LYS A 242 0.55 -11.56 -10.08
N ARG A 243 0.40 -11.40 -11.40
CA ARG A 243 -0.09 -12.43 -12.33
C ARG A 243 -1.48 -12.98 -12.03
N TRP A 244 -2.27 -12.22 -11.27
CA TRP A 244 -3.66 -12.62 -11.06
C TRP A 244 -4.46 -12.47 -12.35
N PRO A 245 -5.33 -13.44 -12.69
CA PRO A 245 -6.16 -13.38 -13.90
C PRO A 245 -7.38 -12.46 -13.73
N ARG A 246 -7.54 -11.86 -12.55
CA ARG A 246 -8.67 -11.03 -12.18
C ARG A 246 -8.23 -9.79 -11.39
N LEU A 247 -8.93 -8.69 -11.66
CA LEU A 247 -8.99 -7.52 -10.83
C LEU A 247 -10.39 -7.49 -10.20
N PHE A 248 -10.46 -7.14 -8.92
CA PHE A 248 -11.71 -7.14 -8.18
C PHE A 248 -12.06 -5.72 -7.74
N GLU A 249 -13.30 -5.29 -8.02
CA GLU A 249 -13.92 -4.18 -7.35
C GLU A 249 -14.51 -4.68 -6.04
N ILE A 250 -14.09 -4.09 -4.93
CA ILE A 250 -14.50 -4.51 -3.59
C ILE A 250 -15.11 -3.35 -2.81
N ARG A 251 -15.88 -3.69 -1.79
CA ARG A 251 -16.31 -2.78 -0.72
C ARG A 251 -15.83 -3.34 0.60
N VAL A 252 -15.15 -2.48 1.39
CA VAL A 252 -14.74 -2.86 2.74
C VAL A 252 -15.97 -2.88 3.67
N ARG A 253 -16.02 -3.86 4.53
CA ARG A 253 -17.04 -4.04 5.57
C ARG A 253 -16.39 -3.93 6.94
N PRO A 254 -17.08 -3.30 7.91
CA PRO A 254 -16.61 -3.26 9.29
C PRO A 254 -16.32 -4.62 9.89
#